data_21aa295ed1320f292840f29af2dc9c5e
#
_entry.id   21aa295ed1320f292840f29af2dc9c5e
#
_cell.length_a   1.000
_cell.length_b   1.000
_cell.length_c   1.000
_cell.angle_alpha   90.00
_cell.angle_beta   90.00
_cell.angle_gamma   90.00
#
_symmetry.space_group_name_H-M   'P 1'
#
loop_
_entity.id
_entity.type
_entity.pdbx_description
1 polymer ?
#
loop_
_entity_poly.entity_id
_entity_poly.type
_entity_poly.pdbx_seq_one_letter_code
_entity_poly.pdbx_strand_id
1 'polypeptide(L)'
;MADAISVSGPISGTDKTISFETGKLAGLSNGAVTAKIGSTQVLVTATASSKPRDGADFFPLTVDIEERMYAAGRIPGSFFRREGRASDDAILACRLIDRPLRPNFPSEYRHETHVVGTILGVDGENQYDVIALNGASAALWVSGIPFESPVAAVRIAYSTDGAWVPFPTYQEGEESTFEMVVAGRQLENGDIAIMMVEAGGTERAFEYYDEGAPKVTEEVLADGLEASKQWIDDVIELQKSLRASVGEIEELEWVRSVDYSDEIVERVRTVATPQLTEVMAIADKAEREGRQDEVTAAIRAQLEEEFSETEDAAKQIGAAVRSVTKEIVRRRIVEDGFRIDGRATDEVRPLSAEVAYVGETAHGSGLFQRGETQVLNVTTLGMSRMEQLIDTLNPNDRKRYMHHYNFPPFSTGEAGFMRGPKRREIGHGALAERALLPAIPSKEKFPYTLRLVSDVLSSNGSTSMGSVCASSLSLMDAGVPIRSHVSGIAMGLVYAEGKYVTLTDILGAEDAFGDMDFKVAGTEDAITALQLDTKIDGIPAEVLAQALAQAREARMQILSVMNDAISEPRSDVGGNAPKIVSFEIPIDKIGEVIGPRGKVINTIQEETGADISVDD
;
A
#
# COMPACT_ATOMS: atom_id res chain seq x y z
N MET A 1 -27.31 13.69 -28.41
CA MET A 1 -26.19 13.46 -27.47
C MET A 1 -26.09 14.77 -26.70
N ALA A 2 -26.00 14.70 -25.38
CA ALA A 2 -25.71 15.90 -24.61
C ALA A 2 -24.32 16.44 -25.05
N ASP A 3 -24.15 17.75 -25.05
CA ASP A 3 -22.86 18.35 -25.38
C ASP A 3 -21.85 17.97 -24.31
N ALA A 4 -20.68 17.47 -24.73
CA ALA A 4 -19.60 17.14 -23.81
C ALA A 4 -19.08 18.41 -23.11
N ILE A 5 -18.92 18.33 -21.81
CA ILE A 5 -18.31 19.38 -20.99
C ILE A 5 -16.87 18.97 -20.72
N SER A 6 -15.93 19.82 -21.07
CA SER A 6 -14.50 19.55 -20.91
C SER A 6 -13.80 20.74 -20.24
N VAL A 7 -12.92 20.45 -19.31
CA VAL A 7 -12.01 21.41 -18.68
C VAL A 7 -10.58 20.91 -18.80
N SER A 8 -9.63 21.81 -18.91
CA SER A 8 -8.20 21.49 -18.91
C SER A 8 -7.40 22.58 -18.23
N GLY A 9 -6.34 22.20 -17.54
CA GLY A 9 -5.46 23.12 -16.84
C GLY A 9 -4.01 22.65 -16.85
N PRO A 10 -3.05 23.60 -16.80
CA PRO A 10 -1.64 23.28 -16.67
C PRO A 10 -1.34 22.73 -15.28
N ILE A 11 -0.31 21.91 -15.18
CA ILE A 11 0.29 21.50 -13.91
C ILE A 11 1.42 22.50 -13.63
N SER A 12 1.34 23.18 -12.49
CA SER A 12 2.26 24.24 -12.11
C SER A 12 3.72 23.80 -12.18
N GLY A 13 4.55 24.61 -12.83
CA GLY A 13 5.99 24.34 -13.00
C GLY A 13 6.34 23.29 -14.05
N THR A 14 5.37 22.84 -14.87
CA THR A 14 5.59 21.90 -15.98
C THR A 14 4.96 22.39 -17.28
N ASP A 15 5.24 21.72 -18.38
CA ASP A 15 4.55 21.86 -19.66
C ASP A 15 3.35 20.90 -19.81
N LYS A 16 3.07 20.08 -18.78
CA LYS A 16 2.02 19.07 -18.78
C LYS A 16 0.65 19.72 -18.51
N THR A 17 -0.36 19.15 -19.13
CA THR A 17 -1.77 19.56 -18.98
C THR A 17 -2.61 18.35 -18.63
N ILE A 18 -3.43 18.49 -17.58
CA ILE A 18 -4.48 17.51 -17.24
C ILE A 18 -5.82 17.99 -17.76
N SER A 19 -6.68 17.09 -18.22
CA SER A 19 -8.03 17.39 -18.66
C SER A 19 -9.06 16.40 -18.15
N PHE A 20 -10.28 16.90 -17.91
CA PHE A 20 -11.45 16.12 -17.57
C PHE A 20 -12.60 16.41 -18.54
N GLU A 21 -13.27 15.37 -19.03
CA GLU A 21 -14.44 15.48 -19.90
C GLU A 21 -15.58 14.63 -19.31
N THR A 22 -16.79 15.18 -19.26
CA THR A 22 -18.01 14.47 -18.84
C THR A 22 -19.16 14.67 -19.82
N GLY A 23 -20.23 13.89 -19.68
CA GLY A 23 -21.47 13.99 -20.48
C GLY A 23 -21.45 13.24 -21.81
N LYS A 24 -20.32 12.69 -22.27
CA LYS A 24 -20.18 12.01 -23.57
C LYS A 24 -20.30 10.49 -23.49
N LEU A 25 -19.68 9.88 -22.50
CA LEU A 25 -19.61 8.43 -22.34
C LEU A 25 -20.37 7.98 -21.09
N ALA A 26 -20.78 6.72 -21.08
CA ALA A 26 -21.38 6.02 -19.94
C ALA A 26 -22.58 6.75 -19.28
N GLY A 27 -23.50 7.29 -20.07
CA GLY A 27 -24.63 8.12 -19.64
C GLY A 27 -25.68 7.43 -18.73
N LEU A 28 -25.50 6.16 -18.36
CA LEU A 28 -26.36 5.45 -17.39
C LEU A 28 -25.71 5.33 -16.00
N SER A 29 -24.42 5.66 -15.86
CA SER A 29 -23.78 5.75 -14.55
C SER A 29 -24.19 7.04 -13.85
N ASN A 30 -24.10 7.08 -12.50
CA ASN A 30 -24.35 8.31 -11.75
C ASN A 30 -23.36 9.41 -12.13
N GLY A 31 -22.08 9.06 -12.30
CA GLY A 31 -21.06 9.97 -12.80
C GLY A 31 -20.09 9.25 -13.75
N ALA A 32 -19.65 9.96 -14.78
CA ALA A 32 -18.66 9.47 -15.73
C ALA A 32 -17.74 10.59 -16.16
N VAL A 33 -16.43 10.37 -16.04
CA VAL A 33 -15.40 11.33 -16.43
C VAL A 33 -14.30 10.63 -17.22
N THR A 34 -13.87 11.23 -18.31
CA THR A 34 -12.64 10.85 -18.99
C THR A 34 -11.52 11.77 -18.53
N ALA A 35 -10.51 11.22 -17.86
CA ALA A 35 -9.31 11.94 -17.41
C ALA A 35 -8.15 11.66 -18.36
N LYS A 36 -7.30 12.69 -18.62
CA LYS A 36 -6.23 12.57 -19.61
C LYS A 36 -5.01 13.42 -19.25
N ILE A 37 -3.82 12.85 -19.42
CA ILE A 37 -2.51 13.56 -19.51
C ILE A 37 -1.78 13.01 -20.74
N GLY A 38 -1.25 13.88 -21.60
CA GLY A 38 -0.67 13.45 -22.87
C GLY A 38 -1.68 12.67 -23.70
N SER A 39 -1.36 11.46 -24.12
CA SER A 39 -2.29 10.54 -24.78
C SER A 39 -2.76 9.40 -23.85
N THR A 40 -2.29 9.35 -22.62
CA THR A 40 -2.84 8.43 -21.62
C THR A 40 -4.22 8.89 -21.15
N GLN A 41 -5.23 8.04 -21.33
CA GLN A 41 -6.64 8.36 -21.17
C GLN A 41 -7.38 7.27 -20.41
N VAL A 42 -8.13 7.66 -19.38
CA VAL A 42 -8.90 6.75 -18.53
C VAL A 42 -10.36 7.23 -18.48
N LEU A 43 -11.31 6.35 -18.80
CA LEU A 43 -12.73 6.56 -18.50
C LEU A 43 -12.99 6.04 -17.09
N VAL A 44 -13.45 6.89 -16.18
CA VAL A 44 -13.90 6.48 -14.86
C VAL A 44 -15.40 6.69 -14.71
N THR A 45 -16.08 5.66 -14.22
CA THR A 45 -17.51 5.69 -13.91
C THR A 45 -17.72 5.47 -12.42
N ALA A 46 -18.69 6.16 -11.84
CA ALA A 46 -19.17 5.97 -10.49
C ALA A 46 -20.66 5.63 -10.52
N THR A 47 -21.03 4.56 -9.81
CA THR A 47 -22.42 4.09 -9.75
C THR A 47 -22.73 3.64 -8.31
N ALA A 48 -23.87 4.06 -7.79
CA ALA A 48 -24.34 3.65 -6.47
C ALA A 48 -25.70 2.93 -6.55
N SER A 49 -25.93 1.98 -5.64
CA SER A 49 -27.22 1.31 -5.48
C SER A 49 -28.28 2.28 -4.91
N SER A 50 -29.53 2.08 -5.28
CA SER A 50 -30.67 2.87 -4.78
C SER A 50 -31.05 2.57 -3.32
N LYS A 51 -30.50 1.50 -2.73
CA LYS A 51 -30.76 1.05 -1.35
C LYS A 51 -29.45 0.68 -0.67
N PRO A 52 -29.34 0.86 0.65
CA PRO A 52 -28.20 0.37 1.40
C PRO A 52 -28.11 -1.15 1.30
N ARG A 53 -26.91 -1.70 1.42
CA ARG A 53 -26.67 -3.13 1.47
C ARG A 53 -27.13 -3.70 2.80
N ASP A 54 -28.05 -4.68 2.74
CA ASP A 54 -28.58 -5.32 3.93
C ASP A 54 -27.48 -5.93 4.79
N GLY A 55 -27.50 -5.62 6.08
CA GLY A 55 -26.57 -6.19 7.07
C GLY A 55 -25.13 -5.68 6.99
N ALA A 56 -24.83 -4.71 6.14
CA ALA A 56 -23.47 -4.15 6.07
C ALA A 56 -23.16 -3.28 7.31
N ASP A 57 -22.07 -3.60 7.98
CA ASP A 57 -21.47 -2.84 9.08
C ASP A 57 -20.29 -1.96 8.63
N PHE A 58 -20.06 -1.89 7.30
CA PHE A 58 -19.01 -1.09 6.67
C PHE A 58 -19.53 -0.47 5.37
N PHE A 59 -18.83 0.55 4.87
CA PHE A 59 -19.13 1.14 3.56
C PHE A 59 -18.70 0.21 2.42
N PRO A 60 -19.64 -0.31 1.61
CA PRO A 60 -19.34 -1.25 0.53
C PRO A 60 -18.88 -0.52 -0.75
N LEU A 61 -17.71 0.12 -0.70
CA LEU A 61 -17.03 0.69 -1.85
C LEU A 61 -16.20 -0.38 -2.55
N THR A 62 -16.40 -0.51 -3.86
CA THR A 62 -15.57 -1.32 -4.76
C THR A 62 -14.93 -0.43 -5.80
N VAL A 63 -13.62 -0.58 -5.99
CA VAL A 63 -12.86 0.08 -7.05
C VAL A 63 -12.26 -0.98 -7.94
N ASP A 64 -12.48 -0.89 -9.25
CA ASP A 64 -11.89 -1.76 -10.26
C ASP A 64 -11.20 -0.96 -11.35
N ILE A 65 -10.02 -1.42 -11.74
CA ILE A 65 -9.26 -0.91 -12.88
C ILE A 65 -9.21 -2.00 -13.94
N GLU A 66 -9.67 -1.64 -15.13
CA GLU A 66 -9.73 -2.50 -16.30
C GLU A 66 -8.67 -2.09 -17.31
N GLU A 67 -7.55 -2.80 -17.31
CA GLU A 67 -6.52 -2.65 -18.33
C GLU A 67 -7.01 -3.29 -19.64
N ARG A 68 -7.16 -2.49 -20.67
CA ARG A 68 -7.53 -2.95 -22.02
C ARG A 68 -6.29 -2.91 -22.91
N MET A 69 -5.81 -4.06 -23.36
CA MET A 69 -4.59 -4.16 -24.17
C MET A 69 -4.68 -3.37 -25.48
N TYR A 70 -5.88 -3.12 -25.98
CA TYR A 70 -6.08 -2.22 -27.12
C TYR A 70 -5.61 -0.79 -26.84
N ALA A 71 -5.57 -0.36 -25.57
CA ALA A 71 -5.06 0.96 -25.18
C ALA A 71 -3.59 1.18 -25.57
N ALA A 72 -2.82 0.09 -25.62
CA ALA A 72 -1.43 0.06 -26.11
C ALA A 72 -1.32 -0.54 -27.54
N GLY A 73 -2.43 -0.71 -28.26
CA GLY A 73 -2.45 -1.31 -29.58
C GLY A 73 -2.05 -2.80 -29.61
N ARG A 74 -2.20 -3.50 -28.47
CA ARG A 74 -1.77 -4.90 -28.31
C ARG A 74 -2.96 -5.85 -28.19
N ILE A 75 -2.76 -7.11 -28.58
CA ILE A 75 -3.66 -8.24 -28.31
C ILE A 75 -3.12 -8.96 -27.08
N PRO A 76 -3.97 -9.33 -26.07
CA PRO A 76 -3.52 -10.05 -24.89
C PRO A 76 -2.69 -11.29 -25.19
N GLY A 77 -1.59 -11.49 -24.47
CA GLY A 77 -0.67 -12.61 -24.69
C GLY A 77 -1.21 -13.97 -24.23
N SER A 78 -2.28 -13.99 -23.40
CA SER A 78 -2.90 -15.20 -22.89
C SER A 78 -3.42 -16.12 -23.99
N PHE A 79 -3.58 -17.42 -23.70
CA PHE A 79 -4.12 -18.40 -24.63
C PHE A 79 -5.45 -17.99 -25.27
N PHE A 80 -6.36 -17.38 -24.47
CA PHE A 80 -7.68 -16.93 -24.94
C PHE A 80 -7.66 -15.60 -25.68
N ARG A 81 -6.51 -14.92 -25.78
CA ARG A 81 -6.37 -13.61 -26.41
C ARG A 81 -7.39 -12.59 -25.86
N ARG A 82 -7.69 -12.68 -24.60
CA ARG A 82 -8.64 -11.83 -23.89
C ARG A 82 -8.06 -11.50 -22.51
N GLU A 83 -8.35 -10.30 -22.03
CA GLU A 83 -8.10 -9.90 -20.65
C GLU A 83 -8.88 -10.83 -19.72
N GLY A 84 -8.20 -11.33 -18.70
CA GLY A 84 -8.75 -12.25 -17.71
C GLY A 84 -8.79 -11.63 -16.33
N ARG A 85 -8.01 -12.21 -15.41
CA ARG A 85 -7.84 -11.66 -14.06
C ARG A 85 -7.09 -10.33 -14.12
N ALA A 86 -7.49 -9.38 -13.25
CA ALA A 86 -6.78 -8.13 -13.08
C ALA A 86 -5.29 -8.38 -12.75
N SER A 87 -4.41 -7.60 -13.35
CA SER A 87 -2.98 -7.61 -13.06
C SER A 87 -2.69 -7.10 -11.64
N ASP A 88 -1.49 -7.36 -11.15
CA ASP A 88 -1.05 -6.80 -9.88
C ASP A 88 -1.01 -5.26 -9.95
N ASP A 89 -0.60 -4.67 -11.08
CA ASP A 89 -0.61 -3.22 -11.32
C ASP A 89 -2.03 -2.65 -11.22
N ALA A 90 -3.00 -3.27 -11.86
CA ALA A 90 -4.41 -2.87 -11.78
C ALA A 90 -4.96 -2.98 -10.34
N ILE A 91 -4.59 -4.04 -9.60
CA ILE A 91 -4.99 -4.23 -8.20
C ILE A 91 -4.36 -3.16 -7.29
N LEU A 92 -3.09 -2.81 -7.53
CA LEU A 92 -2.40 -1.75 -6.79
C LEU A 92 -3.03 -0.38 -7.09
N ALA A 93 -3.36 -0.10 -8.35
CA ALA A 93 -4.11 1.11 -8.73
C ALA A 93 -5.49 1.17 -8.06
N CYS A 94 -6.25 0.05 -7.98
CA CYS A 94 -7.49 0.00 -7.23
C CYS A 94 -7.31 0.40 -5.76
N ARG A 95 -6.25 -0.09 -5.12
CA ARG A 95 -5.93 0.23 -3.72
C ARG A 95 -5.50 1.67 -3.54
N LEU A 96 -4.72 2.19 -4.49
CA LEU A 96 -4.28 3.60 -4.50
C LEU A 96 -5.48 4.55 -4.57
N ILE A 97 -6.52 4.20 -5.34
CA ILE A 97 -7.74 4.98 -5.54
C ILE A 97 -8.68 4.85 -4.32
N ASP A 98 -8.91 3.63 -3.82
CA ASP A 98 -9.85 3.37 -2.72
C ASP A 98 -9.47 4.11 -1.42
N ARG A 99 -8.18 4.14 -1.08
CA ARG A 99 -7.66 4.66 0.18
C ARG A 99 -8.01 6.13 0.44
N PRO A 100 -7.73 7.09 -0.45
CA PRO A 100 -8.06 8.49 -0.23
C PRO A 100 -9.52 8.84 -0.54
N LEU A 101 -10.25 8.04 -1.31
CA LEU A 101 -11.65 8.32 -1.62
C LEU A 101 -12.60 7.88 -0.52
N ARG A 102 -12.36 6.72 0.10
CA ARG A 102 -13.22 6.12 1.11
C ARG A 102 -13.53 7.03 2.31
N PRO A 103 -12.57 7.77 2.89
CA PRO A 103 -12.85 8.66 4.01
C PRO A 103 -13.72 9.88 3.66
N ASN A 104 -13.92 10.18 2.37
CA ASN A 104 -14.74 11.32 1.91
C ASN A 104 -16.23 11.00 1.75
N PHE A 105 -16.68 9.85 2.22
CA PHE A 105 -18.10 9.51 2.27
C PHE A 105 -18.61 9.63 3.70
N PRO A 106 -19.90 10.01 3.90
CA PRO A 106 -20.48 10.04 5.23
C PRO A 106 -20.34 8.70 5.95
N SER A 107 -20.03 8.74 7.23
CA SER A 107 -19.79 7.53 8.04
C SER A 107 -20.99 6.57 8.09
N GLU A 108 -22.21 7.10 7.90
CA GLU A 108 -23.46 6.33 7.88
C GLU A 108 -23.89 5.87 6.48
N TYR A 109 -23.09 6.14 5.46
CA TYR A 109 -23.41 5.73 4.08
C TYR A 109 -23.10 4.24 3.88
N ARG A 110 -24.11 3.44 3.51
CA ARG A 110 -24.01 1.97 3.32
C ARG A 110 -24.53 1.50 1.97
N HIS A 111 -24.74 2.40 1.02
CA HIS A 111 -25.10 2.03 -0.33
C HIS A 111 -23.89 1.43 -1.06
N GLU A 112 -24.11 0.34 -1.76
CA GLU A 112 -23.07 -0.24 -2.63
C GLU A 112 -22.63 0.79 -3.66
N THR A 113 -21.35 1.13 -3.68
CA THR A 113 -20.77 2.11 -4.60
C THR A 113 -19.65 1.45 -5.39
N HIS A 114 -19.73 1.52 -6.71
CA HIS A 114 -18.75 0.93 -7.60
C HIS A 114 -18.11 2.00 -8.48
N VAL A 115 -16.79 2.13 -8.37
CA VAL A 115 -15.96 2.99 -9.21
C VAL A 115 -15.15 2.11 -10.15
N VAL A 116 -15.30 2.34 -11.46
CA VAL A 116 -14.60 1.55 -12.49
C VAL A 116 -13.79 2.47 -13.38
N GLY A 117 -12.47 2.28 -13.40
CA GLY A 117 -11.55 2.94 -14.32
C GLY A 117 -11.22 2.02 -15.49
N THR A 118 -11.57 2.41 -16.71
CA THR A 118 -11.21 1.69 -17.94
C THR A 118 -10.13 2.45 -18.68
N ILE A 119 -8.97 1.84 -18.87
CA ILE A 119 -7.86 2.44 -19.58
C ILE A 119 -8.15 2.40 -21.08
N LEU A 120 -8.35 3.57 -21.69
CA LEU A 120 -8.73 3.70 -23.10
C LEU A 120 -7.52 3.94 -24.01
N GLY A 121 -6.44 4.51 -23.49
CA GLY A 121 -5.22 4.79 -24.23
C GLY A 121 -4.04 4.97 -23.29
N VAL A 122 -2.86 4.56 -23.71
CA VAL A 122 -1.58 4.82 -23.04
C VAL A 122 -0.56 5.29 -24.08
N ASP A 123 0.25 6.27 -23.70
CA ASP A 123 1.31 6.81 -24.56
C ASP A 123 2.71 6.19 -24.30
N GLY A 124 2.80 5.35 -23.26
CA GLY A 124 4.07 4.76 -22.84
C GLY A 124 4.96 5.72 -22.03
N GLU A 125 4.49 6.93 -21.78
CA GLU A 125 5.18 7.96 -20.99
C GLU A 125 4.47 8.23 -19.66
N ASN A 126 3.16 8.50 -19.69
CA ASN A 126 2.39 8.91 -18.53
C ASN A 126 1.71 7.70 -17.85
N GLN A 127 1.96 7.55 -16.55
CA GLN A 127 1.37 6.47 -15.73
C GLN A 127 -0.13 6.72 -15.53
N TYR A 128 -0.95 5.68 -15.68
CA TYR A 128 -2.41 5.81 -15.66
C TYR A 128 -3.04 5.84 -14.25
N ASP A 129 -2.36 5.35 -13.22
CA ASP A 129 -2.91 5.12 -11.88
C ASP A 129 -3.36 6.41 -11.19
N VAL A 130 -2.51 7.45 -11.18
CA VAL A 130 -2.84 8.77 -10.62
C VAL A 130 -3.88 9.50 -11.47
N ILE A 131 -3.84 9.32 -12.80
CA ILE A 131 -4.87 9.87 -13.72
C ILE A 131 -6.22 9.22 -13.40
N ALA A 132 -6.25 7.91 -13.17
CA ALA A 132 -7.45 7.16 -12.80
C ALA A 132 -7.99 7.61 -11.42
N LEU A 133 -7.11 7.88 -10.44
CA LEU A 133 -7.53 8.41 -9.13
C LEU A 133 -8.21 9.77 -9.27
N ASN A 134 -7.57 10.69 -9.99
CA ASN A 134 -8.12 12.02 -10.24
C ASN A 134 -9.43 11.96 -11.02
N GLY A 135 -9.52 11.05 -12.00
CA GLY A 135 -10.76 10.78 -12.73
C GLY A 135 -11.86 10.19 -11.85
N ALA A 136 -11.50 9.33 -10.88
CA ALA A 136 -12.45 8.72 -9.96
C ALA A 136 -13.06 9.76 -9.00
N SER A 137 -12.22 10.63 -8.45
CA SER A 137 -12.68 11.77 -7.66
C SER A 137 -13.60 12.69 -8.47
N ALA A 138 -13.19 13.06 -9.68
CA ALA A 138 -14.01 13.89 -10.55
C ALA A 138 -15.36 13.24 -10.92
N ALA A 139 -15.37 11.92 -11.21
CA ALA A 139 -16.60 11.18 -11.50
C ALA A 139 -17.56 11.13 -10.30
N LEU A 140 -17.04 10.91 -9.10
CA LEU A 140 -17.83 10.98 -7.86
C LEU A 140 -18.35 12.40 -7.62
N TRP A 141 -17.51 13.43 -7.84
CA TRP A 141 -17.84 14.83 -7.60
C TRP A 141 -18.96 15.36 -8.51
N VAL A 142 -19.12 14.77 -9.70
CA VAL A 142 -20.22 15.11 -10.64
C VAL A 142 -21.37 14.11 -10.67
N SER A 143 -21.41 13.12 -9.74
CA SER A 143 -22.37 12.02 -9.79
C SER A 143 -23.67 12.24 -9.00
N GLY A 144 -23.66 13.16 -8.03
CA GLY A 144 -24.71 13.28 -7.03
C GLY A 144 -24.64 12.25 -5.90
N ILE A 145 -23.73 11.29 -5.94
CA ILE A 145 -23.41 10.40 -4.81
C ILE A 145 -22.86 11.24 -3.67
N PRO A 146 -23.16 10.94 -2.37
CA PRO A 146 -22.72 11.75 -1.25
C PRO A 146 -21.20 11.64 -1.05
N PHE A 147 -20.47 12.47 -1.77
CA PHE A 147 -19.02 12.59 -1.73
C PHE A 147 -18.68 14.01 -1.30
N GLU A 148 -18.07 14.17 -0.11
CA GLU A 148 -18.02 15.45 0.62
C GLU A 148 -17.17 16.53 -0.06
N SER A 149 -16.06 16.13 -0.67
CA SER A 149 -15.14 17.07 -1.33
C SER A 149 -14.29 16.37 -2.40
N PRO A 150 -13.80 17.11 -3.41
CA PRO A 150 -12.89 16.53 -4.38
C PRO A 150 -11.55 16.19 -3.73
N VAL A 151 -11.02 15.03 -4.12
CA VAL A 151 -9.68 14.54 -3.78
C VAL A 151 -8.82 14.61 -5.01
N ALA A 152 -7.57 15.00 -4.87
CA ALA A 152 -6.62 14.91 -5.96
C ALA A 152 -5.34 14.22 -5.51
N ALA A 153 -4.62 13.66 -6.48
CA ALA A 153 -3.33 13.05 -6.27
C ALA A 153 -2.32 13.52 -7.30
N VAL A 154 -1.07 13.53 -6.88
CA VAL A 154 0.10 13.75 -7.73
C VAL A 154 1.12 12.65 -7.47
N ARG A 155 1.78 12.18 -8.53
CA ARG A 155 3.03 11.44 -8.42
C ARG A 155 4.16 12.46 -8.53
N ILE A 156 5.14 12.36 -7.64
CA ILE A 156 6.36 13.19 -7.69
C ILE A 156 7.58 12.27 -7.64
N ALA A 157 8.62 12.64 -8.40
CA ALA A 157 9.89 11.94 -8.41
C ALA A 157 10.99 12.84 -7.83
N TYR A 158 11.89 12.27 -7.03
CA TYR A 158 13.05 12.99 -6.50
C TYR A 158 14.25 12.77 -7.41
N SER A 159 14.60 13.78 -8.16
CA SER A 159 15.68 13.71 -9.17
C SER A 159 17.05 13.52 -8.53
N THR A 160 18.02 13.09 -9.31
CA THR A 160 19.42 12.95 -8.88
C THR A 160 20.07 14.29 -8.51
N ASP A 161 19.48 15.42 -8.96
CA ASP A 161 19.91 16.78 -8.60
C ASP A 161 19.21 17.32 -7.32
N GLY A 162 18.30 16.54 -6.70
CA GLY A 162 17.63 16.92 -5.47
C GLY A 162 16.38 17.81 -5.65
N ALA A 163 15.71 17.73 -6.78
CA ALA A 163 14.47 18.43 -7.05
C ALA A 163 13.26 17.47 -7.12
N TRP A 164 12.09 17.91 -6.67
CA TRP A 164 10.83 17.20 -6.84
C TRP A 164 10.20 17.53 -8.19
N VAL A 165 9.94 16.52 -9.01
CA VAL A 165 9.35 16.62 -10.35
C VAL A 165 7.94 16.04 -10.32
N PRO A 166 6.87 16.85 -10.59
CA PRO A 166 5.49 16.36 -10.58
C PRO A 166 5.13 15.65 -11.88
N PHE A 167 4.27 14.63 -11.75
CA PHE A 167 3.80 13.79 -12.83
C PHE A 167 4.94 13.28 -13.73
N PRO A 168 5.99 12.66 -13.16
CA PRO A 168 7.11 12.15 -13.93
C PRO A 168 6.63 11.15 -14.99
N THR A 169 7.28 11.14 -16.14
CA THR A 169 7.18 10.04 -17.09
C THR A 169 7.80 8.77 -16.51
N TYR A 170 7.54 7.60 -17.09
CA TYR A 170 8.22 6.37 -16.69
C TYR A 170 9.74 6.53 -16.69
N GLN A 171 10.29 7.16 -17.72
CA GLN A 171 11.73 7.40 -17.82
C GLN A 171 12.24 8.36 -16.74
N GLU A 172 11.57 9.49 -16.50
CA GLU A 172 11.94 10.43 -15.42
C GLU A 172 11.87 9.75 -14.04
N GLY A 173 10.92 8.84 -13.82
CA GLY A 173 10.82 8.03 -12.62
C GLY A 173 12.00 7.07 -12.46
N GLU A 174 12.34 6.30 -13.51
CA GLU A 174 13.47 5.37 -13.50
C GLU A 174 14.83 6.06 -13.31
N GLU A 175 14.99 7.28 -13.84
CA GLU A 175 16.18 8.12 -13.70
C GLU A 175 16.23 8.89 -12.37
N SER A 176 15.22 8.78 -11.51
CA SER A 176 15.13 9.41 -10.18
C SER A 176 15.63 8.46 -9.07
N THR A 177 15.81 9.01 -7.87
CA THR A 177 16.20 8.20 -6.70
C THR A 177 15.00 7.69 -5.91
N PHE A 178 13.83 8.35 -6.06
CA PHE A 178 12.63 8.04 -5.27
C PHE A 178 11.37 8.53 -5.97
N GLU A 179 10.27 7.80 -5.83
CA GLU A 179 8.96 8.23 -6.28
C GLU A 179 7.96 8.21 -5.13
N MET A 180 7.03 9.16 -5.16
CA MET A 180 5.98 9.27 -4.16
C MET A 180 4.66 9.68 -4.81
N VAL A 181 3.57 8.94 -4.55
CA VAL A 181 2.20 9.35 -4.83
C VAL A 181 1.61 9.94 -3.57
N VAL A 182 1.13 11.16 -3.66
CA VAL A 182 0.48 11.88 -2.56
C VAL A 182 -0.94 12.24 -2.97
N ALA A 183 -1.92 11.91 -2.14
CA ALA A 183 -3.31 12.34 -2.33
C ALA A 183 -3.77 13.20 -1.16
N GLY A 184 -4.59 14.20 -1.48
CA GLY A 184 -5.10 15.12 -0.49
C GLY A 184 -6.43 15.75 -0.90
N ARG A 185 -7.03 16.47 0.05
CA ARG A 185 -8.22 17.31 -0.16
C ARG A 185 -7.99 18.70 0.40
N GLN A 186 -8.71 19.67 -0.13
CA GLN A 186 -8.65 21.03 0.39
C GLN A 186 -9.52 21.19 1.63
N LEU A 187 -8.98 21.81 2.67
CA LEU A 187 -9.66 22.19 3.89
C LEU A 187 -10.40 23.53 3.72
N GLU A 188 -11.29 23.86 4.64
CA GLU A 188 -12.03 25.14 4.65
C GLU A 188 -11.13 26.37 4.67
N ASN A 189 -9.94 26.27 5.27
CA ASN A 189 -8.94 27.36 5.31
C ASN A 189 -8.11 27.50 4.02
N GLY A 190 -8.35 26.61 3.05
CA GLY A 190 -7.64 26.58 1.76
C GLY A 190 -6.34 25.78 1.75
N ASP A 191 -5.88 25.24 2.89
CA ASP A 191 -4.73 24.33 2.93
C ASP A 191 -5.10 22.93 2.42
N ILE A 192 -4.10 22.17 2.00
CA ILE A 192 -4.28 20.78 1.57
C ILE A 192 -3.98 19.80 2.72
N ALA A 193 -4.99 19.05 3.09
CA ALA A 193 -4.84 17.91 4.00
C ALA A 193 -4.34 16.69 3.23
N ILE A 194 -3.17 16.19 3.57
CA ILE A 194 -2.64 14.94 3.01
C ILE A 194 -3.40 13.76 3.62
N MET A 195 -3.97 12.92 2.78
CA MET A 195 -4.80 11.79 3.19
C MET A 195 -4.12 10.45 2.95
N MET A 196 -3.30 10.35 1.90
CA MET A 196 -2.65 9.09 1.53
C MET A 196 -1.29 9.37 0.90
N VAL A 197 -0.31 8.55 1.26
CA VAL A 197 1.00 8.51 0.61
C VAL A 197 1.36 7.07 0.27
N GLU A 198 1.95 6.87 -0.90
CA GLU A 198 2.57 5.62 -1.33
C GLU A 198 3.90 5.95 -1.99
N ALA A 199 5.02 5.51 -1.40
CA ALA A 199 6.33 5.96 -1.84
C ALA A 199 7.38 4.86 -1.79
N GLY A 200 8.43 4.99 -2.62
CA GLY A 200 9.56 4.08 -2.60
C GLY A 200 10.73 4.52 -3.45
N GLY A 201 11.89 3.97 -3.09
CA GLY A 201 13.12 4.13 -3.85
C GLY A 201 13.06 3.40 -5.19
N THR A 202 13.72 3.97 -6.19
CA THR A 202 13.87 3.36 -7.51
C THR A 202 14.90 2.23 -7.50
N GLU A 203 14.93 1.40 -8.52
CA GLU A 203 15.87 0.27 -8.62
C GLU A 203 17.33 0.73 -8.54
N ARG A 204 17.66 1.87 -9.15
CA ARG A 204 19.02 2.41 -9.21
C ARG A 204 19.34 3.44 -8.12
N ALA A 205 18.46 3.68 -7.17
CA ALA A 205 18.63 4.74 -6.17
C ALA A 205 20.00 4.68 -5.46
N PHE A 206 20.44 3.48 -5.06
CA PHE A 206 21.71 3.32 -4.37
C PHE A 206 22.94 3.52 -5.28
N GLU A 207 22.81 3.25 -6.56
CA GLU A 207 23.85 3.58 -7.53
C GLU A 207 23.98 5.10 -7.69
N TYR A 208 22.86 5.80 -7.82
CA TYR A 208 22.84 7.25 -7.86
C TYR A 208 23.39 7.91 -6.58
N TYR A 209 23.13 7.32 -5.41
CA TYR A 209 23.75 7.80 -4.17
C TYR A 209 25.26 7.64 -4.17
N ASP A 210 25.82 6.57 -4.75
CA ASP A 210 27.27 6.40 -4.93
C ASP A 210 27.87 7.41 -5.92
N GLU A 211 27.09 7.84 -6.90
CA GLU A 211 27.45 8.89 -7.85
C GLU A 211 27.31 10.31 -7.29
N GLY A 212 26.77 10.44 -6.06
CA GLY A 212 26.68 11.71 -5.35
C GLY A 212 25.29 12.34 -5.30
N ALA A 213 24.25 11.65 -5.77
CA ALA A 213 22.88 12.13 -5.60
C ALA A 213 22.50 12.25 -4.12
N PRO A 214 21.66 13.22 -3.73
CA PRO A 214 21.23 13.39 -2.35
C PRO A 214 20.34 12.20 -1.91
N LYS A 215 20.62 11.69 -0.70
CA LYS A 215 19.84 10.60 -0.11
C LYS A 215 18.47 11.08 0.36
N VAL A 216 17.46 10.24 0.22
CA VAL A 216 16.13 10.53 0.73
C VAL A 216 16.05 10.21 2.22
N THR A 217 16.05 11.28 3.00
CA THR A 217 15.92 11.27 4.47
C THR A 217 14.49 11.62 4.88
N GLU A 218 14.21 11.55 6.17
CA GLU A 218 12.93 11.97 6.75
C GLU A 218 12.60 13.45 6.43
N GLU A 219 13.63 14.31 6.40
CA GLU A 219 13.47 15.74 6.07
C GLU A 219 13.11 15.94 4.59
N VAL A 220 13.81 15.24 3.69
CA VAL A 220 13.51 15.28 2.25
C VAL A 220 12.08 14.82 1.98
N LEU A 221 11.60 13.81 2.69
CA LEU A 221 10.21 13.37 2.56
C LEU A 221 9.22 14.44 3.03
N ALA A 222 9.46 15.07 4.16
CA ALA A 222 8.61 16.15 4.67
C ALA A 222 8.53 17.30 3.68
N ASP A 223 9.65 17.70 3.08
CA ASP A 223 9.72 18.73 2.04
C ASP A 223 8.93 18.31 0.78
N GLY A 224 9.02 17.05 0.37
CA GLY A 224 8.25 16.51 -0.75
C GLY A 224 6.75 16.51 -0.52
N LEU A 225 6.32 16.19 0.69
CA LEU A 225 4.91 16.24 1.08
C LEU A 225 4.38 17.66 1.04
N GLU A 226 5.14 18.63 1.53
CA GLU A 226 4.74 20.04 1.46
C GLU A 226 4.70 20.54 0.03
N ALA A 227 5.71 20.23 -0.79
CA ALA A 227 5.75 20.60 -2.20
C ALA A 227 4.58 20.01 -3.01
N SER A 228 4.12 18.81 -2.67
CA SER A 228 3.02 18.14 -3.38
C SER A 228 1.68 18.88 -3.29
N LYS A 229 1.47 19.65 -2.23
CA LYS A 229 0.21 20.40 -1.99
C LYS A 229 -0.15 21.33 -3.14
N GLN A 230 0.84 22.00 -3.73
CA GLN A 230 0.60 22.89 -4.87
C GLN A 230 -0.01 22.17 -6.07
N TRP A 231 0.51 21.00 -6.41
CA TRP A 231 0.02 20.23 -7.57
C TRP A 231 -1.30 19.52 -7.29
N ILE A 232 -1.54 19.12 -6.04
CA ILE A 232 -2.83 18.61 -5.60
C ILE A 232 -3.88 19.71 -5.73
N ASP A 233 -3.58 20.94 -5.33
CA ASP A 233 -4.47 22.09 -5.45
C ASP A 233 -4.81 22.41 -6.90
N ASP A 234 -3.83 22.41 -7.81
CA ASP A 234 -4.05 22.58 -9.26
C ASP A 234 -5.15 21.65 -9.79
N VAL A 235 -5.09 20.37 -9.39
CA VAL A 235 -6.04 19.35 -9.85
C VAL A 235 -7.40 19.48 -9.17
N ILE A 236 -7.44 19.85 -7.87
CA ILE A 236 -8.69 20.12 -7.14
C ILE A 236 -9.44 21.30 -7.79
N GLU A 237 -8.76 22.40 -8.08
CA GLU A 237 -9.37 23.56 -8.71
C GLU A 237 -9.92 23.22 -10.11
N LEU A 238 -9.24 22.35 -10.84
CA LEU A 238 -9.75 21.88 -12.13
C LEU A 238 -11.00 21.01 -11.96
N GLN A 239 -11.08 20.13 -10.95
CA GLN A 239 -12.28 19.37 -10.64
C GLN A 239 -13.45 20.28 -10.23
N LYS A 240 -13.20 21.32 -9.44
CA LYS A 240 -14.20 22.34 -9.09
C LYS A 240 -14.72 23.07 -10.33
N SER A 241 -13.82 23.40 -11.26
CA SER A 241 -14.18 24.03 -12.54
C SER A 241 -15.07 23.12 -13.39
N LEU A 242 -14.78 21.80 -13.41
CA LEU A 242 -15.64 20.82 -14.08
C LEU A 242 -17.03 20.81 -13.43
N ARG A 243 -17.11 20.71 -12.11
CA ARG A 243 -18.38 20.66 -11.36
C ARG A 243 -19.21 21.92 -11.59
N ALA A 244 -18.58 23.09 -11.58
CA ALA A 244 -19.25 24.37 -11.87
C ALA A 244 -19.79 24.40 -13.31
N SER A 245 -19.07 23.84 -14.27
CA SER A 245 -19.48 23.79 -15.68
C SER A 245 -20.65 22.82 -15.93
N VAL A 246 -20.77 21.76 -15.12
CA VAL A 246 -21.90 20.81 -15.17
C VAL A 246 -23.20 21.46 -14.65
N GLY A 247 -23.09 22.38 -13.69
CA GLY A 247 -24.25 23.07 -13.11
C GLY A 247 -24.94 22.26 -12.02
N GLU A 248 -26.28 22.35 -11.97
CA GLU A 248 -27.06 21.63 -10.97
C GLU A 248 -27.00 20.12 -11.21
N ILE A 249 -26.76 19.37 -10.14
CA ILE A 249 -26.74 17.90 -10.13
C ILE A 249 -27.80 17.44 -9.13
N GLU A 250 -28.62 16.50 -9.56
CA GLU A 250 -29.57 15.83 -8.69
C GLU A 250 -28.81 14.97 -7.69
N GLU A 251 -28.92 15.30 -6.41
CA GLU A 251 -28.29 14.50 -5.36
C GLU A 251 -29.00 13.18 -5.18
N LEU A 252 -28.24 12.10 -5.01
CA LEU A 252 -28.77 10.78 -4.74
C LEU A 252 -29.43 10.77 -3.36
N GLU A 253 -30.73 10.45 -3.32
CA GLU A 253 -31.37 10.17 -2.04
C GLU A 253 -30.78 8.91 -1.41
N TRP A 254 -30.33 9.01 -0.17
CA TRP A 254 -29.74 7.88 0.54
C TRP A 254 -30.24 7.76 1.98
N VAL A 255 -30.22 6.53 2.47
CA VAL A 255 -30.69 6.20 3.83
C VAL A 255 -29.49 6.17 4.78
N ARG A 256 -29.56 6.94 5.84
CA ARG A 256 -28.57 6.89 6.93
C ARG A 256 -28.65 5.54 7.64
N SER A 257 -27.54 4.83 7.68
CA SER A 257 -27.41 3.57 8.41
C SER A 257 -26.57 3.81 9.66
N VAL A 258 -27.22 3.88 10.81
CA VAL A 258 -26.55 4.02 12.09
C VAL A 258 -26.29 2.66 12.72
N ASP A 259 -25.09 2.48 13.28
CA ASP A 259 -24.72 1.21 13.91
C ASP A 259 -25.41 1.01 15.26
N TYR A 260 -25.85 2.10 15.92
CA TYR A 260 -26.59 2.11 17.19
C TYR A 260 -27.29 3.47 17.39
N SER A 261 -28.35 3.49 18.20
CA SER A 261 -29.01 4.72 18.61
C SER A 261 -28.24 5.43 19.72
N ASP A 262 -28.48 6.75 19.86
CA ASP A 262 -27.89 7.56 20.95
C ASP A 262 -28.28 7.04 22.33
N GLU A 263 -29.51 6.54 22.48
CA GLU A 263 -30.00 5.96 23.73
C GLU A 263 -29.24 4.71 24.13
N ILE A 264 -28.99 3.80 23.16
CA ILE A 264 -28.23 2.57 23.39
C ILE A 264 -26.78 2.89 23.75
N VAL A 265 -26.11 3.79 23.03
CA VAL A 265 -24.68 4.08 23.30
C VAL A 265 -24.50 4.77 24.66
N GLU A 266 -25.41 5.69 25.05
CA GLU A 266 -25.32 6.32 26.36
C GLU A 266 -25.58 5.31 27.49
N ARG A 267 -26.49 4.39 27.27
CA ARG A 267 -26.76 3.33 28.26
C ARG A 267 -25.58 2.34 28.36
N VAL A 268 -25.03 1.94 27.25
CA VAL A 268 -23.79 1.13 27.19
C VAL A 268 -22.66 1.88 27.88
N ARG A 269 -22.44 3.16 27.59
CA ARG A 269 -21.40 3.98 28.23
C ARG A 269 -21.54 3.95 29.76
N THR A 270 -22.74 4.10 30.27
CA THR A 270 -23.00 4.10 31.70
C THR A 270 -22.68 2.75 32.36
N VAL A 271 -23.07 1.64 31.72
CA VAL A 271 -22.95 0.28 32.30
C VAL A 271 -21.58 -0.31 32.06
N ALA A 272 -21.01 -0.10 30.86
CA ALA A 272 -19.83 -0.80 30.37
C ALA A 272 -18.50 -0.12 30.75
N THR A 273 -18.47 1.22 30.86
CA THR A 273 -17.20 1.96 31.06
C THR A 273 -16.37 1.45 32.25
N PRO A 274 -16.92 1.23 33.45
CA PRO A 274 -16.09 0.75 34.56
C PRO A 274 -15.46 -0.60 34.28
N GLN A 275 -16.25 -1.55 33.77
CA GLN A 275 -15.82 -2.92 33.50
C GLN A 275 -14.82 -2.96 32.33
N LEU A 276 -15.09 -2.26 31.24
CA LEU A 276 -14.20 -2.20 30.07
C LEU A 276 -12.89 -1.48 30.38
N THR A 277 -12.89 -0.49 31.28
CA THR A 277 -11.65 0.18 31.71
C THR A 277 -10.73 -0.80 32.44
N GLU A 278 -11.28 -1.66 33.31
CA GLU A 278 -10.50 -2.72 33.98
C GLU A 278 -9.97 -3.74 32.99
N VAL A 279 -10.80 -4.17 32.03
CA VAL A 279 -10.41 -5.15 31.01
C VAL A 279 -9.31 -4.58 30.10
N MET A 280 -9.45 -3.33 29.66
CA MET A 280 -8.45 -2.69 28.79
C MET A 280 -7.14 -2.35 29.53
N ALA A 281 -7.04 -2.57 30.83
CA ALA A 281 -5.81 -2.49 31.59
C ALA A 281 -5.01 -3.82 31.61
N ILE A 282 -5.59 -4.92 31.15
CA ILE A 282 -4.90 -6.22 31.06
C ILE A 282 -3.95 -6.21 29.89
N ALA A 283 -2.64 -6.34 30.15
CA ALA A 283 -1.60 -6.30 29.10
C ALA A 283 -1.58 -7.57 28.23
N ASP A 284 -1.78 -8.75 28.83
CA ASP A 284 -1.82 -10.01 28.09
C ASP A 284 -3.04 -10.08 27.15
N LYS A 285 -2.77 -10.35 25.87
CA LYS A 285 -3.80 -10.33 24.82
C LYS A 285 -4.87 -11.40 25.03
N ALA A 286 -4.47 -12.63 25.32
CA ALA A 286 -5.41 -13.76 25.42
C ALA A 286 -6.32 -13.61 26.67
N GLU A 287 -5.74 -13.16 27.79
CA GLU A 287 -6.48 -12.86 29.02
C GLU A 287 -7.44 -11.70 28.80
N ARG A 288 -6.98 -10.60 28.17
CA ARG A 288 -7.81 -9.43 27.86
C ARG A 288 -8.96 -9.78 26.93
N GLU A 289 -8.72 -10.49 25.82
CA GLU A 289 -9.76 -10.89 24.87
C GLU A 289 -10.80 -11.81 25.55
N GLY A 290 -10.36 -12.82 26.29
CA GLY A 290 -11.27 -13.69 27.04
C GLY A 290 -12.13 -12.92 28.03
N ARG A 291 -11.52 -11.98 28.77
CA ARG A 291 -12.25 -11.16 29.74
C ARG A 291 -13.17 -10.14 29.08
N GLN A 292 -12.78 -9.62 27.93
CA GLN A 292 -13.61 -8.72 27.13
C GLN A 292 -14.86 -9.43 26.60
N ASP A 293 -14.72 -10.66 26.13
CA ASP A 293 -15.85 -11.46 25.66
C ASP A 293 -16.85 -11.75 26.78
N GLU A 294 -16.37 -12.14 27.98
CA GLU A 294 -17.21 -12.34 29.15
C GLU A 294 -17.99 -11.06 29.53
N VAL A 295 -17.29 -9.93 29.62
CA VAL A 295 -17.90 -8.64 29.99
C VAL A 295 -18.87 -8.19 28.91
N THR A 296 -18.53 -8.32 27.64
CA THR A 296 -19.42 -7.96 26.51
C THR A 296 -20.68 -8.83 26.52
N ALA A 297 -20.56 -10.13 26.77
CA ALA A 297 -21.71 -11.03 26.87
C ALA A 297 -22.64 -10.65 28.05
N ALA A 298 -22.05 -10.32 29.21
CA ALA A 298 -22.82 -9.90 30.38
C ALA A 298 -23.57 -8.57 30.15
N ILE A 299 -22.90 -7.57 29.55
CA ILE A 299 -23.51 -6.29 29.20
C ILE A 299 -24.64 -6.50 28.18
N ARG A 300 -24.40 -7.31 27.16
CA ARG A 300 -25.41 -7.64 26.16
C ARG A 300 -26.64 -8.28 26.80
N ALA A 301 -26.46 -9.31 27.62
CA ALA A 301 -27.58 -9.98 28.29
C ALA A 301 -28.41 -9.02 29.20
N GLN A 302 -27.73 -8.10 29.89
CA GLN A 302 -28.41 -7.10 30.73
C GLN A 302 -29.20 -6.10 29.89
N LEU A 303 -28.66 -5.60 28.79
CA LEU A 303 -29.28 -4.52 28.01
C LEU A 303 -30.26 -5.05 26.95
N GLU A 304 -30.15 -6.29 26.47
CA GLU A 304 -31.16 -6.88 25.58
C GLU A 304 -32.54 -7.00 26.21
N GLU A 305 -32.61 -7.21 27.53
CA GLU A 305 -33.89 -7.19 28.26
C GLU A 305 -34.48 -5.78 28.31
N GLU A 306 -33.63 -4.75 28.54
CA GLU A 306 -34.02 -3.34 28.59
C GLU A 306 -34.49 -2.82 27.22
N PHE A 307 -33.84 -3.25 26.12
CA PHE A 307 -34.13 -2.86 24.74
C PHE A 307 -34.87 -3.93 23.93
N SER A 308 -35.67 -4.75 24.58
CA SER A 308 -36.36 -5.89 23.94
C SER A 308 -37.34 -5.51 22.81
N GLU A 309 -37.82 -4.26 22.78
CA GLU A 309 -38.71 -3.74 21.74
C GLU A 309 -37.93 -3.08 20.57
N THR A 310 -36.60 -2.93 20.69
CA THR A 310 -35.76 -2.29 19.66
C THR A 310 -35.34 -3.32 18.62
N GLU A 311 -35.52 -3.00 17.35
CA GLU A 311 -35.08 -3.83 16.23
C GLU A 311 -33.55 -3.96 16.25
N ASP A 312 -33.04 -5.17 16.07
CA ASP A 312 -31.60 -5.49 16.09
C ASP A 312 -30.85 -5.03 17.35
N ALA A 313 -31.51 -4.95 18.52
CA ALA A 313 -30.91 -4.48 19.77
C ALA A 313 -29.56 -5.14 20.08
N ALA A 314 -29.44 -6.46 19.93
CA ALA A 314 -28.20 -7.20 20.16
C ALA A 314 -27.02 -6.71 19.28
N LYS A 315 -27.29 -6.41 18.01
CA LYS A 315 -26.29 -5.87 17.06
C LYS A 315 -25.89 -4.44 17.45
N GLN A 316 -26.86 -3.59 17.76
CA GLN A 316 -26.64 -2.21 18.18
C GLN A 316 -25.83 -2.13 19.48
N ILE A 317 -26.16 -2.94 20.50
CA ILE A 317 -25.43 -3.02 21.76
C ILE A 317 -23.98 -3.46 21.50
N GLY A 318 -23.77 -4.47 20.67
CA GLY A 318 -22.42 -4.94 20.31
C GLY A 318 -21.58 -3.86 19.62
N ALA A 319 -22.18 -3.08 18.73
CA ALA A 319 -21.51 -1.96 18.05
C ALA A 319 -21.20 -0.81 19.04
N ALA A 320 -22.15 -0.49 19.95
CA ALA A 320 -21.95 0.52 21.00
C ALA A 320 -20.83 0.12 21.97
N VAL A 321 -20.75 -1.16 22.38
CA VAL A 321 -19.65 -1.67 23.22
C VAL A 321 -18.30 -1.46 22.53
N ARG A 322 -18.18 -1.77 21.23
CA ARG A 322 -16.94 -1.53 20.46
C ARG A 322 -16.58 -0.04 20.43
N SER A 323 -17.57 0.84 20.24
CA SER A 323 -17.35 2.30 20.24
C SER A 323 -16.84 2.79 21.60
N VAL A 324 -17.48 2.39 22.70
CA VAL A 324 -17.07 2.74 24.07
C VAL A 324 -15.68 2.17 24.39
N THR A 325 -15.36 0.94 23.94
CA THR A 325 -14.01 0.37 24.08
C THR A 325 -12.97 1.23 23.36
N LYS A 326 -13.27 1.64 22.13
CA LYS A 326 -12.38 2.53 21.35
C LYS A 326 -12.15 3.86 22.09
N GLU A 327 -13.19 4.48 22.63
CA GLU A 327 -13.08 5.72 23.41
C GLU A 327 -12.18 5.55 24.64
N ILE A 328 -12.35 4.45 25.40
CA ILE A 328 -11.54 4.14 26.59
C ILE A 328 -10.06 3.97 26.21
N VAL A 329 -9.76 3.19 25.19
CA VAL A 329 -8.38 2.95 24.73
C VAL A 329 -7.71 4.24 24.28
N ARG A 330 -8.40 5.03 23.43
CA ARG A 330 -7.88 6.31 22.93
C ARG A 330 -7.60 7.31 24.03
N ARG A 331 -8.54 7.46 24.99
CA ARG A 331 -8.36 8.33 26.14
C ARG A 331 -7.17 7.90 27.00
N ARG A 332 -7.03 6.60 27.29
CA ARG A 332 -5.91 6.08 28.06
C ARG A 332 -4.54 6.35 27.41
N ILE A 333 -4.46 6.22 26.07
CA ILE A 333 -3.24 6.55 25.33
C ILE A 333 -2.91 8.03 25.46
N VAL A 334 -3.92 8.93 25.33
CA VAL A 334 -3.69 10.38 25.31
C VAL A 334 -3.48 10.98 26.71
N GLU A 335 -4.21 10.48 27.71
CA GLU A 335 -4.15 11.01 29.10
C GLU A 335 -3.02 10.36 29.91
N ASP A 336 -2.93 9.03 29.86
CA ASP A 336 -2.05 8.24 30.73
C ASP A 336 -0.74 7.84 30.05
N GLY A 337 -0.63 7.95 28.72
CA GLY A 337 0.52 7.50 27.93
C GLY A 337 0.70 5.98 27.88
N PHE A 338 -0.34 5.21 28.24
CA PHE A 338 -0.31 3.75 28.27
C PHE A 338 -1.11 3.12 27.13
N ARG A 339 -0.51 2.15 26.48
CA ARG A 339 -1.08 1.38 25.37
C ARG A 339 -1.83 0.13 25.87
N ILE A 340 -2.53 -0.51 24.96
CA ILE A 340 -3.34 -1.72 25.25
C ILE A 340 -2.51 -2.84 25.88
N ASP A 341 -1.26 -3.02 25.45
CA ASP A 341 -0.34 -4.05 25.95
C ASP A 341 0.59 -3.56 27.08
N GLY A 342 0.36 -2.35 27.57
CA GLY A 342 1.09 -1.76 28.69
C GLY A 342 2.42 -1.09 28.33
N ARG A 343 2.82 -1.08 27.03
CA ARG A 343 4.02 -0.39 26.57
C ARG A 343 3.89 1.13 26.64
N ALA A 344 5.03 1.82 26.69
CA ALA A 344 5.11 3.25 26.40
C ALA A 344 4.86 3.54 24.91
N THR A 345 4.59 4.81 24.58
CA THR A 345 4.21 5.23 23.22
C THR A 345 5.33 5.05 22.19
N ASP A 346 6.59 5.07 22.62
CA ASP A 346 7.81 4.94 21.81
C ASP A 346 8.47 3.55 21.88
N GLU A 347 7.88 2.62 22.61
CA GLU A 347 8.46 1.30 22.87
C GLU A 347 8.17 0.30 21.75
N VAL A 348 9.21 -0.40 21.29
CA VAL A 348 9.15 -1.51 20.34
C VAL A 348 8.98 -2.82 21.09
N ARG A 349 8.13 -3.72 20.59
CA ARG A 349 7.95 -5.07 21.13
C ARG A 349 9.25 -5.88 21.10
N PRO A 350 9.39 -6.93 21.91
CA PRO A 350 10.55 -7.83 21.86
C PRO A 350 10.84 -8.32 20.44
N LEU A 351 12.12 -8.26 20.05
CA LEU A 351 12.59 -8.57 18.71
C LEU A 351 13.42 -9.85 18.70
N SER A 352 13.27 -10.66 17.66
CA SER A 352 14.21 -11.73 17.33
C SER A 352 14.38 -11.88 15.83
N ALA A 353 15.57 -12.26 15.41
CA ALA A 353 15.93 -12.51 14.02
C ALA A 353 16.79 -13.76 13.94
N GLU A 354 16.52 -14.62 12.96
CA GLU A 354 17.25 -15.86 12.73
C GLU A 354 17.38 -16.09 11.22
N VAL A 355 18.51 -16.62 10.77
CA VAL A 355 18.77 -16.99 9.38
C VAL A 355 19.02 -18.50 9.26
N ALA A 356 18.98 -19.03 8.04
CA ALA A 356 19.15 -20.46 7.77
C ALA A 356 18.14 -21.34 8.51
N TYR A 357 16.91 -20.87 8.69
CA TYR A 357 15.87 -21.57 9.46
C TYR A 357 15.30 -22.77 8.72
N VAL A 358 15.14 -22.70 7.40
CA VAL A 358 14.59 -23.80 6.58
C VAL A 358 15.72 -24.73 6.09
N GLY A 359 15.33 -25.94 5.64
CA GLY A 359 16.27 -26.97 5.26
C GLY A 359 17.24 -26.59 4.13
N GLU A 360 18.33 -27.32 4.00
CA GLU A 360 19.48 -27.05 3.11
C GLU A 360 19.15 -26.90 1.62
N THR A 361 17.99 -27.37 1.16
CA THR A 361 17.53 -27.20 -0.23
C THR A 361 17.07 -25.80 -0.57
N ALA A 362 16.72 -24.99 0.43
CA ALA A 362 16.42 -23.57 0.24
C ALA A 362 17.71 -22.78 0.04
N HIS A 363 17.64 -21.70 -0.77
CA HIS A 363 18.84 -20.94 -1.10
C HIS A 363 19.21 -19.93 -0.02
N GLY A 364 18.21 -19.44 0.75
CA GLY A 364 18.38 -18.59 1.91
C GLY A 364 17.04 -18.37 2.61
N SER A 365 17.07 -18.15 3.92
CA SER A 365 15.87 -17.90 4.71
C SER A 365 16.11 -16.96 5.86
N GLY A 366 15.09 -16.18 6.23
CA GLY A 366 15.06 -15.31 7.37
C GLY A 366 13.76 -15.46 8.14
N LEU A 367 13.86 -15.71 9.44
CA LEU A 367 12.75 -15.68 10.37
C LEU A 367 12.86 -14.42 11.21
N PHE A 368 11.85 -13.56 11.14
CA PHE A 368 11.78 -12.33 11.91
C PHE A 368 10.54 -12.33 12.79
N GLN A 369 10.72 -11.95 14.05
CA GLN A 369 9.63 -11.85 15.00
C GLN A 369 9.71 -10.51 15.75
N ARG A 370 8.54 -9.90 15.94
CA ARG A 370 8.34 -8.69 16.73
C ARG A 370 7.08 -8.89 17.58
N GLY A 371 7.28 -9.15 18.87
CA GLY A 371 6.20 -9.61 19.74
C GLY A 371 5.51 -10.85 19.17
N GLU A 372 4.21 -10.78 18.96
CA GLU A 372 3.39 -11.87 18.41
C GLU A 372 3.39 -11.92 16.87
N THR A 373 3.97 -10.93 16.21
CA THR A 373 4.07 -10.92 14.74
C THR A 373 5.32 -11.66 14.30
N GLN A 374 5.15 -12.73 13.51
CA GLN A 374 6.22 -13.58 13.03
C GLN A 374 6.09 -13.81 11.53
N VAL A 375 7.18 -13.61 10.79
CA VAL A 375 7.26 -13.80 9.33
C VAL A 375 8.48 -14.64 9.00
N LEU A 376 8.27 -15.69 8.22
CA LEU A 376 9.31 -16.46 7.56
C LEU A 376 9.42 -16.00 6.10
N ASN A 377 10.62 -15.59 5.69
CA ASN A 377 10.90 -15.32 4.28
C ASN A 377 11.92 -16.30 3.73
N VAL A 378 11.69 -16.75 2.51
CA VAL A 378 12.59 -17.66 1.79
C VAL A 378 12.94 -17.06 0.44
N THR A 379 14.24 -16.91 0.19
CA THR A 379 14.80 -16.45 -1.08
C THR A 379 15.14 -17.64 -1.96
N THR A 380 14.71 -17.59 -3.22
CA THR A 380 15.08 -18.54 -4.27
C THR A 380 15.78 -17.79 -5.40
N LEU A 381 16.92 -18.29 -5.81
CA LEU A 381 17.72 -17.77 -6.92
C LEU A 381 17.48 -18.61 -8.18
N GLY A 382 17.29 -17.95 -9.31
CA GLY A 382 17.01 -18.59 -10.59
C GLY A 382 17.81 -17.97 -11.73
N MET A 383 17.74 -18.59 -12.90
CA MET A 383 18.33 -18.08 -14.15
C MET A 383 17.46 -16.97 -14.75
N SER A 384 18.02 -16.09 -15.60
CA SER A 384 17.28 -14.97 -16.25
C SER A 384 16.03 -15.43 -17.00
N ARG A 385 16.00 -16.61 -17.60
CA ARG A 385 14.80 -17.16 -18.24
C ARG A 385 13.61 -17.40 -17.28
N MET A 386 13.84 -17.35 -15.95
CA MET A 386 12.83 -17.49 -14.91
C MET A 386 12.24 -16.16 -14.48
N GLU A 387 12.64 -15.05 -15.10
CA GLU A 387 12.03 -13.74 -14.90
C GLU A 387 10.52 -13.81 -15.17
N GLN A 388 9.75 -13.11 -14.35
CA GLN A 388 8.31 -13.02 -14.56
C GLN A 388 8.03 -12.23 -15.83
N LEU A 389 7.23 -12.82 -16.73
CA LEU A 389 6.71 -12.10 -17.89
C LEU A 389 5.52 -11.24 -17.48
N ILE A 390 5.55 -9.96 -17.83
CA ILE A 390 4.52 -8.97 -17.54
C ILE A 390 3.74 -8.71 -18.84
N ASP A 391 2.46 -9.05 -18.85
CA ASP A 391 1.53 -8.79 -19.96
C ASP A 391 0.46 -7.78 -19.49
N THR A 392 0.90 -6.55 -19.20
CA THR A 392 0.08 -5.44 -18.73
C THR A 392 0.28 -4.21 -19.63
N LEU A 393 -0.30 -3.08 -19.25
CA LEU A 393 -0.06 -1.80 -19.95
C LEU A 393 1.26 -1.13 -19.53
N ASN A 394 1.96 -1.69 -18.54
CA ASN A 394 3.29 -1.23 -18.16
C ASN A 394 4.28 -1.38 -19.34
N PRO A 395 5.20 -0.42 -19.57
CA PRO A 395 6.23 -0.54 -20.60
C PRO A 395 7.21 -1.70 -20.34
N ASN A 396 7.46 -2.07 -19.08
CA ASN A 396 8.33 -3.19 -18.72
C ASN A 396 7.61 -4.52 -18.94
N ASP A 397 8.22 -5.42 -19.69
CA ASP A 397 7.67 -6.75 -20.04
C ASP A 397 8.23 -7.88 -19.18
N ARG A 398 9.21 -7.60 -18.32
CA ARG A 398 9.89 -8.56 -17.44
C ARG A 398 10.16 -7.99 -16.07
N LYS A 399 10.19 -8.90 -15.09
CA LYS A 399 10.50 -8.58 -13.71
C LYS A 399 11.45 -9.62 -13.14
N ARG A 400 12.67 -9.20 -12.81
CA ARG A 400 13.76 -10.03 -12.29
C ARG A 400 13.62 -10.30 -10.79
N TYR A 401 13.17 -9.32 -10.03
CA TYR A 401 12.96 -9.39 -8.60
C TYR A 401 11.47 -9.46 -8.28
N MET A 402 11.07 -10.53 -7.60
CA MET A 402 9.68 -10.81 -7.25
C MET A 402 9.55 -11.03 -5.74
N HIS A 403 8.56 -10.40 -5.11
CA HIS A 403 8.22 -10.64 -3.72
C HIS A 403 6.76 -11.07 -3.61
N HIS A 404 6.53 -12.28 -3.12
CA HIS A 404 5.21 -12.84 -2.86
C HIS A 404 4.93 -12.88 -1.36
N TYR A 405 3.72 -12.53 -0.98
CA TYR A 405 3.28 -12.45 0.41
C TYR A 405 2.04 -13.31 0.62
N ASN A 406 2.08 -14.18 1.61
CA ASN A 406 1.00 -15.07 1.98
C ASN A 406 0.53 -14.77 3.41
N PHE A 407 -0.79 -14.69 3.57
CA PHE A 407 -1.43 -14.43 4.85
C PHE A 407 -2.48 -15.52 5.14
N PRO A 408 -2.05 -16.70 5.63
CA PRO A 408 -2.95 -17.83 5.89
C PRO A 408 -3.83 -17.54 7.12
N PRO A 409 -5.04 -18.13 7.21
CA PRO A 409 -5.97 -17.91 8.32
C PRO A 409 -5.38 -18.25 9.69
N PHE A 410 -4.53 -19.27 9.80
CA PHE A 410 -3.92 -19.64 11.06
C PHE A 410 -3.01 -18.54 11.65
N SER A 411 -2.53 -17.60 10.83
CA SER A 411 -1.69 -16.51 11.32
C SER A 411 -2.43 -15.57 12.28
N THR A 412 -3.75 -15.54 12.23
CA THR A 412 -4.63 -14.82 13.16
C THR A 412 -5.35 -15.74 14.14
N GLY A 413 -5.02 -17.04 14.14
CA GLY A 413 -5.69 -18.03 14.96
C GLY A 413 -7.05 -18.49 14.42
N GLU A 414 -7.39 -18.12 13.18
CA GLU A 414 -8.67 -18.43 12.57
C GLU A 414 -8.64 -19.75 11.80
N ALA A 415 -9.74 -20.50 11.84
CA ALA A 415 -9.99 -21.61 10.94
C ALA A 415 -10.62 -21.09 9.65
N GLY A 416 -10.02 -21.37 8.49
CA GLY A 416 -10.50 -20.86 7.22
C GLY A 416 -9.96 -21.63 6.01
N PHE A 417 -10.57 -21.41 4.85
CA PHE A 417 -10.11 -22.01 3.60
C PHE A 417 -8.90 -21.26 3.06
N MET A 418 -7.89 -22.01 2.63
CA MET A 418 -6.77 -21.48 1.87
C MET A 418 -7.26 -21.09 0.47
N ARG A 419 -7.19 -19.80 0.16
CA ARG A 419 -7.55 -19.23 -1.15
C ARG A 419 -6.30 -18.59 -1.75
N GLY A 420 -6.34 -18.30 -3.05
CA GLY A 420 -5.27 -17.52 -3.69
C GLY A 420 -5.17 -16.09 -3.11
N PRO A 421 -4.09 -15.37 -3.44
CA PRO A 421 -3.83 -14.05 -2.87
C PRO A 421 -4.97 -13.07 -3.17
N LYS A 422 -5.38 -12.32 -2.16
CA LYS A 422 -6.38 -11.26 -2.24
C LYS A 422 -5.68 -9.91 -2.47
N ARG A 423 -6.45 -8.86 -2.76
CA ARG A 423 -5.93 -7.49 -2.96
C ARG A 423 -5.04 -7.01 -1.81
N ARG A 424 -5.34 -7.38 -0.55
CA ARG A 424 -4.52 -7.03 0.62
C ARG A 424 -3.14 -7.67 0.55
N GLU A 425 -3.07 -8.95 0.21
CA GLU A 425 -1.79 -9.69 0.12
C GLU A 425 -0.92 -9.15 -1.01
N ILE A 426 -1.52 -8.82 -2.15
CA ILE A 426 -0.81 -8.18 -3.27
C ILE A 426 -0.26 -6.81 -2.83
N GLY A 427 -1.06 -5.98 -2.16
CA GLY A 427 -0.61 -4.68 -1.66
C GLY A 427 0.51 -4.76 -0.62
N HIS A 428 0.44 -5.71 0.32
CA HIS A 428 1.48 -5.93 1.34
C HIS A 428 2.76 -6.46 0.70
N GLY A 429 2.64 -7.39 -0.25
CA GLY A 429 3.77 -7.91 -1.02
C GLY A 429 4.49 -6.83 -1.82
N ALA A 430 3.72 -5.98 -2.51
CA ALA A 430 4.25 -4.87 -3.30
C ALA A 430 4.98 -3.82 -2.44
N LEU A 431 4.47 -3.52 -1.23
CA LEU A 431 5.15 -2.61 -0.30
C LEU A 431 6.50 -3.18 0.15
N ALA A 432 6.54 -4.46 0.53
CA ALA A 432 7.79 -5.12 0.93
C ALA A 432 8.77 -5.24 -0.24
N GLU A 433 8.29 -5.52 -1.45
CA GLU A 433 9.09 -5.54 -2.67
C GLU A 433 9.72 -4.18 -2.95
N ARG A 434 8.91 -3.12 -2.94
CA ARG A 434 9.36 -1.73 -3.15
C ARG A 434 10.40 -1.31 -2.10
N ALA A 435 10.21 -1.70 -0.84
CA ALA A 435 11.12 -1.38 0.25
C ALA A 435 12.53 -1.94 0.05
N LEU A 436 12.65 -3.09 -0.61
CA LEU A 436 13.93 -3.77 -0.84
C LEU A 436 14.52 -3.50 -2.22
N LEU A 437 13.71 -3.02 -3.18
CA LEU A 437 14.12 -2.82 -4.57
C LEU A 437 15.44 -2.05 -4.71
N PRO A 438 15.66 -0.92 -4.00
CA PRO A 438 16.92 -0.18 -4.09
C PRO A 438 18.15 -0.96 -3.57
N ALA A 439 17.93 -1.92 -2.68
CA ALA A 439 19.01 -2.73 -2.11
C ALA A 439 19.39 -3.94 -2.99
N ILE A 440 18.56 -4.30 -3.95
CA ILE A 440 18.81 -5.42 -4.87
C ILE A 440 19.96 -5.02 -5.80
N PRO A 441 21.04 -5.82 -5.90
CA PRO A 441 22.14 -5.53 -6.80
C PRO A 441 21.71 -5.59 -8.26
N SER A 442 22.33 -4.77 -9.13
CA SER A 442 22.04 -4.78 -10.56
C SER A 442 22.33 -6.15 -11.20
N LYS A 443 21.76 -6.40 -12.40
CA LYS A 443 21.91 -7.68 -13.12
C LYS A 443 23.38 -7.95 -13.44
N GLU A 444 24.18 -6.93 -13.72
CA GLU A 444 25.60 -7.02 -14.03
C GLU A 444 26.42 -7.50 -12.81
N LYS A 445 26.04 -7.05 -11.60
CA LYS A 445 26.71 -7.43 -10.35
C LYS A 445 26.25 -8.79 -9.82
N PHE A 446 24.97 -9.14 -10.05
CA PHE A 446 24.37 -10.37 -9.55
C PHE A 446 23.32 -10.90 -10.54
N PRO A 447 23.70 -11.73 -11.53
CA PRO A 447 22.88 -12.09 -12.68
C PRO A 447 21.81 -13.16 -12.38
N TYR A 448 21.17 -13.09 -11.22
CA TYR A 448 20.12 -14.01 -10.82
C TYR A 448 18.75 -13.37 -10.89
N THR A 449 17.75 -14.15 -11.26
CA THR A 449 16.35 -13.88 -10.95
C THR A 449 16.12 -14.20 -9.49
N LEU A 450 15.45 -13.30 -8.78
CA LEU A 450 15.20 -13.42 -7.34
C LEU A 450 13.70 -13.57 -7.08
N ARG A 451 13.33 -14.62 -6.37
CA ARG A 451 11.99 -14.81 -5.87
C ARG A 451 12.00 -14.95 -4.35
N LEU A 452 11.38 -13.99 -3.69
CA LEU A 452 11.18 -13.99 -2.25
C LEU A 452 9.72 -14.37 -1.93
N VAL A 453 9.55 -15.21 -0.92
CA VAL A 453 8.23 -15.58 -0.42
C VAL A 453 8.18 -15.29 1.06
N SER A 454 7.29 -14.39 1.47
CA SER A 454 7.00 -14.11 2.88
C SER A 454 5.74 -14.85 3.31
N ASP A 455 5.90 -15.80 4.20
CA ASP A 455 4.80 -16.51 4.86
C ASP A 455 4.59 -15.92 6.26
N VAL A 456 3.42 -15.33 6.49
CA VAL A 456 3.06 -14.83 7.81
C VAL A 456 2.64 -15.99 8.69
N LEU A 457 3.43 -16.28 9.72
CA LEU A 457 3.19 -17.38 10.64
C LEU A 457 2.31 -16.96 11.82
N SER A 458 2.45 -15.71 12.27
CA SER A 458 1.61 -15.12 13.32
C SER A 458 1.47 -13.61 13.08
N SER A 459 0.31 -13.03 13.39
CA SER A 459 -0.01 -11.63 13.09
C SER A 459 -0.71 -10.92 14.24
N ASN A 460 -0.05 -9.89 14.75
CA ASN A 460 -0.65 -8.86 15.61
C ASN A 460 -0.05 -7.48 15.31
N GLY A 461 -0.38 -6.96 14.12
CA GLY A 461 0.07 -5.66 13.62
C GLY A 461 1.33 -5.71 12.75
N SER A 462 1.28 -4.97 11.66
CA SER A 462 2.34 -4.72 10.69
C SER A 462 3.17 -5.90 10.20
N THR A 463 2.49 -6.89 9.63
CA THR A 463 3.14 -8.04 9.00
C THR A 463 3.91 -7.68 7.72
N SER A 464 3.51 -6.61 7.00
CA SER A 464 4.25 -6.12 5.83
C SER A 464 5.65 -5.63 6.20
N MET A 465 5.78 -4.91 7.32
CA MET A 465 7.08 -4.45 7.82
C MET A 465 7.91 -5.60 8.40
N GLY A 466 7.27 -6.58 9.02
CA GLY A 466 7.91 -7.85 9.39
C GLY A 466 8.46 -8.59 8.15
N SER A 467 7.72 -8.56 7.04
CA SER A 467 8.17 -9.14 5.75
C SER A 467 9.39 -8.43 5.19
N VAL A 468 9.48 -7.11 5.29
CA VAL A 468 10.68 -6.34 4.89
C VAL A 468 11.90 -6.86 5.65
N CYS A 469 11.81 -6.96 6.98
CA CYS A 469 12.91 -7.43 7.82
C CYS A 469 13.31 -8.87 7.51
N ALA A 470 12.34 -9.79 7.45
CA ALA A 470 12.59 -11.20 7.12
C ALA A 470 13.21 -11.38 5.73
N SER A 471 12.76 -10.59 4.75
CA SER A 471 13.28 -10.61 3.38
C SER A 471 14.72 -10.12 3.30
N SER A 472 15.06 -9.06 4.03
CA SER A 472 16.44 -8.55 4.12
C SER A 472 17.39 -9.60 4.71
N LEU A 473 16.95 -10.31 5.76
CA LEU A 473 17.70 -11.42 6.36
C LEU A 473 17.90 -12.58 5.35
N SER A 474 16.83 -12.97 4.66
CA SER A 474 16.88 -14.11 3.73
C SER A 474 17.72 -13.81 2.48
N LEU A 475 17.78 -12.56 2.02
CA LEU A 475 18.66 -12.12 0.94
C LEU A 475 20.14 -12.29 1.33
N MET A 476 20.53 -11.81 2.52
CA MET A 476 21.90 -11.97 3.00
C MET A 476 22.26 -13.44 3.23
N ASP A 477 21.34 -14.24 3.75
CA ASP A 477 21.53 -15.68 3.94
C ASP A 477 21.68 -16.42 2.60
N ALA A 478 21.00 -15.97 1.54
CA ALA A 478 21.12 -16.52 0.20
C ALA A 478 22.42 -16.11 -0.52
N GLY A 479 23.24 -15.24 0.05
CA GLY A 479 24.45 -14.72 -0.58
C GLY A 479 24.19 -13.61 -1.60
N VAL A 480 23.02 -12.97 -1.56
CA VAL A 480 22.73 -11.80 -2.40
C VAL A 480 23.49 -10.60 -1.82
N PRO A 481 24.38 -9.95 -2.59
CA PRO A 481 25.24 -8.89 -2.07
C PRO A 481 24.49 -7.55 -1.93
N ILE A 482 23.45 -7.54 -1.08
CA ILE A 482 22.81 -6.29 -0.70
C ILE A 482 23.76 -5.46 0.16
N ARG A 483 23.75 -4.14 -0.01
CA ARG A 483 24.70 -3.22 0.64
C ARG A 483 24.52 -3.19 2.16
N SER A 484 23.28 -3.22 2.63
CA SER A 484 22.91 -3.15 4.03
C SER A 484 21.53 -3.73 4.23
N HIS A 485 21.19 -4.05 5.47
CA HIS A 485 19.82 -4.41 5.82
C HIS A 485 18.84 -3.27 5.56
N VAL A 486 17.63 -3.65 5.22
CA VAL A 486 16.46 -2.78 5.21
C VAL A 486 15.53 -3.24 6.32
N SER A 487 15.22 -2.35 7.26
CA SER A 487 14.23 -2.60 8.31
C SER A 487 12.93 -1.83 8.05
N GLY A 488 11.84 -2.28 8.64
CA GLY A 488 10.54 -1.63 8.53
C GLY A 488 9.79 -1.60 9.85
N ILE A 489 9.06 -0.50 10.08
CA ILE A 489 8.23 -0.27 11.26
C ILE A 489 6.88 0.31 10.87
N ALA A 490 5.84 0.03 11.66
CA ALA A 490 4.55 0.71 11.57
C ALA A 490 4.33 1.60 12.79
N MET A 491 4.00 2.84 12.48
CA MET A 491 3.65 3.87 13.42
C MET A 491 2.15 4.11 13.38
N GLY A 492 1.58 4.57 14.47
CA GLY A 492 0.20 5.01 14.56
C GLY A 492 0.09 6.41 15.14
N LEU A 493 -1.14 6.93 15.11
CA LEU A 493 -1.48 8.21 15.70
C LEU A 493 -2.83 8.10 16.38
N VAL A 494 -2.94 8.69 17.55
CA VAL A 494 -4.22 8.92 18.23
C VAL A 494 -4.38 10.42 18.45
N TYR A 495 -5.46 10.98 17.93
CA TYR A 495 -5.85 12.37 18.15
C TYR A 495 -7.10 12.42 19.02
N ALA A 496 -6.99 12.93 20.22
CA ALA A 496 -8.13 13.15 21.11
C ALA A 496 -7.88 14.41 21.95
N GLU A 497 -8.96 15.14 22.26
CA GLU A 497 -8.94 16.33 23.12
C GLU A 497 -7.91 17.40 22.70
N GLY A 498 -7.70 17.56 21.38
CA GLY A 498 -6.74 18.52 20.84
C GLY A 498 -5.27 18.11 20.93
N LYS A 499 -4.99 16.86 21.32
CA LYS A 499 -3.62 16.32 21.45
C LYS A 499 -3.38 15.21 20.44
N TYR A 500 -2.19 15.20 19.85
CA TYR A 500 -1.68 14.13 19.00
C TYR A 500 -0.69 13.28 19.78
N VAL A 501 -0.86 11.97 19.76
CA VAL A 501 0.08 11.02 20.35
C VAL A 501 0.50 10.02 19.27
N THR A 502 1.79 10.01 18.94
CA THR A 502 2.38 9.06 18.00
C THR A 502 2.74 7.76 18.72
N LEU A 503 2.45 6.63 18.07
CA LEU A 503 2.70 5.29 18.60
C LEU A 503 3.70 4.54 17.74
N THR A 504 4.73 4.02 18.35
CA THR A 504 5.73 3.16 17.70
C THR A 504 5.28 1.71 17.75
N ASP A 505 5.46 0.96 16.66
CA ASP A 505 5.16 -0.47 16.59
C ASP A 505 3.73 -0.82 17.01
N ILE A 506 2.76 -0.37 16.21
CA ILE A 506 1.34 -0.55 16.51
C ILE A 506 0.86 -1.99 16.42
N LEU A 507 -0.04 -2.33 17.32
CA LEU A 507 -0.82 -3.57 17.30
C LEU A 507 -1.99 -3.48 16.30
N GLY A 508 -2.55 -4.63 15.92
CA GLY A 508 -3.74 -4.66 15.07
C GLY A 508 -4.95 -3.90 15.65
N ALA A 509 -5.14 -3.92 16.97
CA ALA A 509 -6.19 -3.15 17.63
C ALA A 509 -5.89 -1.63 17.61
N GLU A 510 -4.64 -1.22 17.71
CA GLU A 510 -4.23 0.18 17.64
C GLU A 510 -4.34 0.74 16.21
N ASP A 511 -4.09 -0.08 15.17
CA ASP A 511 -4.39 0.27 13.79
C ASP A 511 -5.91 0.52 13.61
N ALA A 512 -6.76 -0.38 14.13
CA ALA A 512 -8.21 -0.25 14.03
C ALA A 512 -8.75 0.99 14.78
N PHE A 513 -8.20 1.32 15.94
CA PHE A 513 -8.66 2.40 16.81
C PHE A 513 -7.95 3.74 16.58
N GLY A 514 -6.81 3.72 15.89
CA GLY A 514 -6.01 4.90 15.60
C GLY A 514 -6.55 5.72 14.43
N ASP A 515 -5.93 6.87 14.23
CA ASP A 515 -6.27 7.88 13.22
C ASP A 515 -5.29 7.91 12.04
N MET A 516 -4.18 7.17 12.15
CA MET A 516 -3.16 7.06 11.12
C MET A 516 -2.54 5.66 11.16
N ASP A 517 -2.31 5.07 10.00
CA ASP A 517 -1.40 3.94 9.76
C ASP A 517 -0.22 4.45 8.91
N PHE A 518 0.97 4.39 9.46
CA PHE A 518 2.17 4.94 8.86
C PHE A 518 3.30 3.92 8.88
N LYS A 519 3.71 3.46 7.71
CA LYS A 519 4.75 2.45 7.56
C LYS A 519 5.98 3.07 6.92
N VAL A 520 7.13 2.85 7.53
CA VAL A 520 8.41 3.36 7.06
C VAL A 520 9.42 2.22 6.98
N ALA A 521 10.05 2.06 5.83
CA ALA A 521 11.16 1.14 5.63
C ALA A 521 12.40 1.87 5.13
N GLY A 522 13.56 1.38 5.49
CA GLY A 522 14.82 1.96 5.05
C GLY A 522 16.05 1.30 5.66
N THR A 523 17.19 1.74 5.16
CA THR A 523 18.51 1.42 5.69
C THR A 523 18.85 2.37 6.86
N GLU A 524 20.07 2.32 7.34
CA GLU A 524 20.58 3.30 8.32
C GLU A 524 20.58 4.73 7.74
N ASP A 525 20.85 4.88 6.44
CA ASP A 525 21.14 6.15 5.78
C ASP A 525 20.00 6.75 4.96
N ALA A 526 19.07 5.92 4.46
CA ALA A 526 18.05 6.34 3.52
C ALA A 526 16.74 5.59 3.73
N ILE A 527 15.62 6.27 3.47
CA ILE A 527 14.30 5.66 3.40
C ILE A 527 14.13 5.01 2.03
N THR A 528 13.63 3.79 2.03
CA THR A 528 13.39 3.00 0.81
C THR A 528 11.93 2.78 0.49
N ALA A 529 11.02 2.88 1.47
CA ALA A 529 9.58 2.89 1.22
C ALA A 529 8.84 3.60 2.36
N LEU A 530 7.68 4.15 2.00
CA LEU A 530 6.77 4.80 2.93
C LEU A 530 5.33 4.58 2.46
N GLN A 531 4.44 4.28 3.41
CA GLN A 531 3.00 4.22 3.19
C GLN A 531 2.30 4.93 4.34
N LEU A 532 1.44 5.90 4.02
CA LEU A 532 0.63 6.65 4.97
C LEU A 532 -0.84 6.57 4.60
N ASP A 533 -1.68 6.30 5.58
CA ASP A 533 -3.14 6.44 5.52
C ASP A 533 -3.63 7.23 6.73
N THR A 534 -4.41 8.28 6.50
CA THR A 534 -5.03 9.06 7.58
C THR A 534 -6.54 8.89 7.57
N LYS A 535 -7.11 8.92 8.77
CA LYS A 535 -8.57 8.89 9.00
C LYS A 535 -9.10 10.25 9.52
N ILE A 536 -8.21 11.22 9.61
CA ILE A 536 -8.51 12.60 10.06
C ILE A 536 -8.10 13.62 9.01
N ASP A 537 -8.61 14.83 9.14
CA ASP A 537 -8.41 15.93 8.21
C ASP A 537 -7.04 16.60 8.34
N GLY A 538 -6.05 15.91 7.84
CA GLY A 538 -4.67 16.38 7.85
C GLY A 538 -3.94 16.08 9.17
N ILE A 539 -2.65 15.95 9.05
CA ILE A 539 -1.72 15.80 10.18
C ILE A 539 -0.81 17.03 10.13
N PRO A 540 -0.66 17.75 11.26
CA PRO A 540 0.31 18.84 11.31
C PRO A 540 1.73 18.37 10.94
N ALA A 541 2.47 19.19 10.21
CA ALA A 541 3.81 18.85 9.75
C ALA A 541 4.75 18.46 10.91
N GLU A 542 4.62 19.13 12.05
CA GLU A 542 5.38 18.83 13.27
C GLU A 542 5.10 17.42 13.82
N VAL A 543 3.83 16.99 13.78
CA VAL A 543 3.42 15.65 14.24
C VAL A 543 3.95 14.59 13.29
N LEU A 544 3.92 14.84 11.98
CA LEU A 544 4.48 13.94 10.98
C LEU A 544 6.01 13.84 11.11
N ALA A 545 6.70 14.96 11.32
CA ALA A 545 8.15 14.97 11.58
C ALA A 545 8.51 14.18 12.84
N GLN A 546 7.71 14.31 13.91
CA GLN A 546 7.89 13.52 15.12
C GLN A 546 7.71 12.02 14.85
N ALA A 547 6.65 11.65 14.12
CA ALA A 547 6.40 10.24 13.76
C ALA A 547 7.55 9.65 12.92
N LEU A 548 8.11 10.42 11.99
CA LEU A 548 9.27 10.03 11.18
C LEU A 548 10.52 9.84 12.06
N ALA A 549 10.78 10.75 13.00
CA ALA A 549 11.90 10.62 13.92
C ALA A 549 11.80 9.38 14.83
N GLN A 550 10.62 9.12 15.42
CA GLN A 550 10.35 7.90 16.18
C GLN A 550 10.48 6.63 15.31
N ALA A 551 10.00 6.66 14.08
CA ALA A 551 10.15 5.55 13.14
C ALA A 551 11.62 5.25 12.86
N ARG A 552 12.47 6.28 12.73
CA ARG A 552 13.90 6.12 12.56
C ARG A 552 14.56 5.42 13.76
N GLU A 553 14.27 5.86 14.97
CA GLU A 553 14.80 5.23 16.19
C GLU A 553 14.40 3.75 16.28
N ALA A 554 13.14 3.42 16.02
CA ALA A 554 12.66 2.05 16.01
C ALA A 554 13.35 1.21 14.91
N ARG A 555 13.53 1.75 13.69
CA ARG A 555 14.25 1.07 12.62
C ARG A 555 15.71 0.77 12.99
N MET A 556 16.40 1.70 13.68
CA MET A 556 17.77 1.48 14.15
C MET A 556 17.85 0.34 15.17
N GLN A 557 16.90 0.25 16.11
CA GLN A 557 16.81 -0.87 17.04
C GLN A 557 16.61 -2.21 16.32
N ILE A 558 15.71 -2.24 15.32
CA ILE A 558 15.45 -3.43 14.50
C ILE A 558 16.71 -3.82 13.71
N LEU A 559 17.38 -2.85 13.06
CA LEU A 559 18.62 -3.08 12.31
C LEU A 559 19.72 -3.68 13.21
N SER A 560 19.83 -3.24 14.46
CA SER A 560 20.80 -3.82 15.40
C SER A 560 20.55 -5.31 15.62
N VAL A 561 19.30 -5.72 15.85
CA VAL A 561 18.93 -7.14 16.04
C VAL A 561 19.15 -7.96 14.75
N MET A 562 18.86 -7.38 13.59
CA MET A 562 19.10 -8.04 12.30
C MET A 562 20.61 -8.21 12.03
N ASN A 563 21.42 -7.20 12.34
CA ASN A 563 22.88 -7.27 12.20
C ASN A 563 23.51 -8.29 13.17
N ASP A 564 22.94 -8.49 14.36
CA ASP A 564 23.38 -9.54 15.29
C ASP A 564 23.13 -10.95 14.74
N ALA A 565 22.07 -11.13 13.94
CA ALA A 565 21.77 -12.40 13.29
C ALA A 565 22.65 -12.66 12.06
N ILE A 566 22.84 -11.67 11.22
CA ILE A 566 23.74 -11.69 10.05
C ILE A 566 24.09 -10.24 9.69
N SER A 567 25.37 -9.88 9.76
CA SER A 567 25.85 -8.51 9.51
C SER A 567 26.31 -8.27 8.06
N GLU A 568 26.65 -9.33 7.34
CA GLU A 568 27.13 -9.27 5.98
C GLU A 568 26.51 -10.42 5.16
N PRO A 569 26.24 -10.21 3.86
CA PRO A 569 25.82 -11.30 2.99
C PRO A 569 26.82 -12.46 3.02
N ARG A 570 26.32 -13.68 2.91
CA ARG A 570 27.20 -14.83 2.74
C ARG A 570 28.10 -14.64 1.51
N SER A 571 29.33 -15.10 1.61
CA SER A 571 30.37 -14.88 0.59
C SER A 571 30.11 -15.60 -0.74
N ASP A 572 29.22 -16.59 -0.76
CA ASP A 572 28.81 -17.35 -1.97
C ASP A 572 27.34 -17.77 -1.82
N VAL A 573 26.68 -18.04 -2.93
CA VAL A 573 25.35 -18.60 -2.95
C VAL A 573 25.32 -20.01 -2.37
N GLY A 574 24.19 -20.41 -1.79
CA GLY A 574 24.03 -21.74 -1.20
C GLY A 574 24.38 -22.87 -2.15
N GLY A 575 24.86 -24.01 -1.62
CA GLY A 575 25.33 -25.14 -2.42
C GLY A 575 24.27 -25.74 -3.38
N ASN A 576 22.99 -25.55 -3.06
CA ASN A 576 21.85 -25.98 -3.88
C ASN A 576 21.32 -24.90 -4.84
N ALA A 577 21.83 -23.66 -4.74
CA ALA A 577 21.51 -22.61 -5.70
C ALA A 577 22.25 -22.85 -7.03
N PRO A 578 21.64 -22.46 -8.17
CA PRO A 578 22.36 -22.53 -9.45
C PRO A 578 23.58 -21.60 -9.40
N LYS A 579 24.74 -22.10 -9.85
CA LYS A 579 25.94 -21.26 -9.99
C LYS A 579 25.96 -20.64 -11.36
N ILE A 580 25.88 -19.31 -11.42
CA ILE A 580 25.94 -18.56 -12.67
C ILE A 580 27.35 -18.00 -12.82
N VAL A 581 27.97 -18.26 -13.98
CA VAL A 581 29.21 -17.64 -14.42
C VAL A 581 28.89 -16.81 -15.66
N SER A 582 29.06 -15.50 -15.54
CA SER A 582 28.86 -14.55 -16.65
C SER A 582 30.21 -14.11 -17.20
N PHE A 583 30.33 -14.05 -18.50
CA PHE A 583 31.49 -13.49 -19.20
C PHE A 583 31.09 -12.90 -20.55
N GLU A 584 31.76 -11.85 -20.95
CA GLU A 584 31.50 -11.17 -22.21
C GLU A 584 32.19 -11.88 -23.37
N ILE A 585 31.50 -11.91 -24.49
CA ILE A 585 32.05 -12.35 -25.77
C ILE A 585 31.85 -11.27 -26.83
N PRO A 586 32.75 -11.13 -27.83
CA PRO A 586 32.51 -10.22 -28.94
C PRO A 586 31.23 -10.55 -29.70
N ILE A 587 30.47 -9.51 -30.08
CA ILE A 587 29.16 -9.65 -30.76
C ILE A 587 29.27 -10.53 -32.03
N ASP A 588 30.38 -10.41 -32.80
CA ASP A 588 30.62 -11.22 -33.98
C ASP A 588 30.81 -12.71 -33.67
N LYS A 589 31.05 -13.08 -32.40
CA LYS A 589 31.21 -14.47 -31.95
C LYS A 589 29.92 -15.12 -31.47
N ILE A 590 28.88 -14.35 -31.23
CA ILE A 590 27.57 -14.86 -30.78
C ILE A 590 27.06 -15.97 -31.73
N GLY A 591 27.13 -15.71 -33.04
CA GLY A 591 26.71 -16.67 -34.04
C GLY A 591 27.52 -17.99 -34.03
N GLU A 592 28.82 -17.96 -33.69
CA GLU A 592 29.66 -19.14 -33.54
C GLU A 592 29.29 -19.95 -32.28
N VAL A 593 28.99 -19.25 -31.17
CA VAL A 593 28.59 -19.90 -29.91
C VAL A 593 27.22 -20.56 -30.04
N ILE A 594 26.28 -19.91 -30.67
CA ILE A 594 24.94 -20.47 -30.90
C ILE A 594 25.00 -21.60 -31.94
N GLY A 595 25.75 -21.38 -33.02
CA GLY A 595 25.87 -22.30 -34.15
C GLY A 595 24.60 -22.43 -35.00
N PRO A 596 24.67 -23.12 -36.15
CA PRO A 596 23.50 -23.30 -37.01
C PRO A 596 22.34 -23.98 -36.29
N ARG A 597 21.19 -23.28 -36.18
CA ARG A 597 19.97 -23.75 -35.48
C ARG A 597 20.23 -24.11 -34.00
N GLY A 598 21.17 -23.45 -33.34
CA GLY A 598 21.49 -23.72 -31.92
C GLY A 598 22.33 -24.98 -31.70
N LYS A 599 22.89 -25.60 -32.74
CA LYS A 599 23.58 -26.90 -32.61
C LYS A 599 24.78 -26.84 -31.67
N VAL A 600 25.58 -25.77 -31.75
CA VAL A 600 26.82 -25.67 -30.95
C VAL A 600 26.46 -25.48 -29.46
N ILE A 601 25.60 -24.54 -29.15
CA ILE A 601 25.18 -24.28 -27.78
C ILE A 601 24.50 -25.50 -27.15
N ASN A 602 23.62 -26.19 -27.88
CA ASN A 602 22.98 -27.42 -27.42
C ASN A 602 23.99 -28.53 -27.14
N THR A 603 24.99 -28.69 -28.00
CA THR A 603 26.07 -29.70 -27.79
C THR A 603 26.86 -29.36 -26.52
N ILE A 604 27.21 -28.08 -26.29
CA ILE A 604 27.92 -27.67 -25.08
C ILE A 604 27.05 -27.95 -23.82
N GLN A 605 25.76 -27.66 -23.89
CA GLN A 605 24.82 -27.93 -22.77
C GLN A 605 24.71 -29.45 -22.50
N GLU A 606 24.63 -30.28 -23.55
CA GLU A 606 24.55 -31.73 -23.41
C GLU A 606 25.84 -32.34 -22.84
N GLU A 607 27.00 -31.85 -23.26
CA GLU A 607 28.30 -32.37 -22.81
C GLU A 607 28.69 -31.93 -21.40
N THR A 608 28.30 -30.70 -21.00
CA THR A 608 28.71 -30.11 -19.72
C THR A 608 27.62 -30.21 -18.64
N GLY A 609 26.37 -30.42 -19.04
CA GLY A 609 25.22 -30.29 -18.15
C GLY A 609 24.92 -28.86 -17.71
N ALA A 610 25.64 -27.87 -18.26
CA ALA A 610 25.39 -26.47 -18.00
C ALA A 610 24.18 -25.96 -18.81
N ASP A 611 23.47 -25.01 -18.28
CA ASP A 611 22.42 -24.27 -18.99
C ASP A 611 23.01 -22.93 -19.44
N ILE A 612 22.95 -22.61 -20.74
CA ILE A 612 23.61 -21.46 -21.32
C ILE A 612 22.55 -20.49 -21.86
N SER A 613 22.60 -19.26 -21.41
CA SER A 613 21.83 -18.14 -21.95
C SER A 613 22.80 -17.14 -22.61
N VAL A 614 22.40 -16.59 -23.73
CA VAL A 614 23.12 -15.50 -24.41
C VAL A 614 22.20 -14.30 -24.41
N ASP A 615 22.62 -13.24 -23.73
CA ASP A 615 21.95 -11.96 -23.72
C ASP A 615 22.71 -11.01 -24.69
N ASP A 616 21.96 -10.16 -25.41
CA ASP A 616 22.51 -9.19 -26.39
C ASP A 616 23.12 -7.96 -25.71
#